data_deaea466a4411d4e3770cef327fe9dec
#
_entry.id   deaea466a4411d4e3770cef327fe9dec
#
_cell.length_a   1.000
_cell.length_b   1.000
_cell.length_c   1.000
_cell.angle_alpha   90.00
_cell.angle_beta   90.00
_cell.angle_gamma   90.00
#
_symmetry.space_group_name_H-M   'P 1'
#
loop_
_entity.id
_entity.type
_entity.pdbx_description
1 polymer ?
#
loop_
_entity_poly.entity_id
_entity_poly.type
_entity_poly.pdbx_seq_one_letter_code
_entity_poly.pdbx_strand_id
1 'polypeptide(L)'
;MNEYLLDANVLVRFLVQDDAKQSAAATALFEKADRREIALHLDGLAVAEAVYVLIGRYGLARSDVANVLLAIVQNAGVETAEAGMVADALQRFAAANVDFADAWLAARAAVIGHPVASFDRDFDKFKDIRRFEPKT
;
A
#
# COMPACT_ATOMS: atom_id res chain seq x y z
N MET A 1 -14.37 -21.62 5.02
CA MET A 1 -14.43 -20.29 4.39
C MET A 1 -13.34 -20.23 3.32
N ASN A 2 -13.69 -19.72 2.14
CA ASN A 2 -12.69 -19.54 1.09
C ASN A 2 -11.82 -18.31 1.37
N GLU A 3 -10.54 -18.44 1.03
CA GLU A 3 -9.55 -17.39 1.24
C GLU A 3 -8.82 -17.10 -0.07
N TYR A 4 -8.67 -15.84 -0.39
CA TYR A 4 -8.07 -15.43 -1.67
C TYR A 4 -6.98 -14.38 -1.45
N LEU A 5 -5.91 -14.49 -2.23
CA LEU A 5 -4.93 -13.41 -2.35
C LEU A 5 -5.48 -12.34 -3.30
N LEU A 6 -5.38 -11.07 -2.90
CA LEU A 6 -5.79 -9.96 -3.73
C LEU A 6 -4.69 -9.60 -4.74
N ASP A 7 -5.08 -9.56 -6.02
CA ASP A 7 -4.25 -8.93 -7.05
C ASP A 7 -4.49 -7.42 -7.06
N ALA A 8 -3.46 -6.66 -7.38
CA ALA A 8 -3.56 -5.20 -7.47
C ALA A 8 -4.65 -4.75 -8.43
N ASN A 9 -4.89 -5.49 -9.52
CA ASN A 9 -5.94 -5.17 -10.47
C ASN A 9 -7.33 -5.18 -9.83
N VAL A 10 -7.59 -6.12 -8.92
CA VAL A 10 -8.86 -6.18 -8.19
C VAL A 10 -9.01 -4.97 -7.27
N LEU A 11 -7.94 -4.57 -6.58
CA LEU A 11 -7.94 -3.35 -5.77
C LEU A 11 -8.28 -2.13 -6.62
N VAL A 12 -7.62 -1.98 -7.76
CA VAL A 12 -7.82 -0.83 -8.66
C VAL A 12 -9.26 -0.81 -9.17
N ARG A 13 -9.80 -1.95 -9.60
CA ARG A 13 -11.19 -2.03 -10.10
C ARG A 13 -12.22 -1.73 -9.01
N PHE A 14 -11.91 -2.08 -7.78
CA PHE A 14 -12.76 -1.72 -6.64
C PHE A 14 -12.73 -0.21 -6.36
N LEU A 15 -11.54 0.40 -6.42
CA LEU A 15 -11.35 1.81 -6.07
C LEU A 15 -11.69 2.76 -7.21
N VAL A 16 -11.47 2.36 -8.47
CA VAL A 16 -11.76 3.17 -9.66
C VAL A 16 -12.83 2.47 -10.48
N GLN A 17 -13.98 3.12 -10.63
CA GLN A 17 -15.17 2.54 -11.23
C GLN A 17 -15.22 2.83 -12.74
N ASP A 18 -14.13 2.51 -13.47
CA ASP A 18 -14.00 2.80 -14.90
C ASP A 18 -14.27 1.58 -15.80
N ASP A 19 -14.46 0.41 -15.22
CA ASP A 19 -14.89 -0.81 -15.93
C ASP A 19 -16.11 -1.36 -15.20
N ALA A 20 -17.29 -1.14 -15.75
CA ALA A 20 -18.54 -1.44 -15.05
C ALA A 20 -18.64 -2.90 -14.60
N LYS A 21 -18.22 -3.84 -15.45
CA LYS A 21 -18.31 -5.28 -15.15
C LYS A 21 -17.30 -5.70 -14.10
N GLN A 22 -16.03 -5.34 -14.27
CA GLN A 22 -14.98 -5.71 -13.34
C GLN A 22 -15.12 -4.98 -12.00
N SER A 23 -15.53 -3.72 -12.01
CA SER A 23 -15.76 -2.96 -10.80
C SER A 23 -16.91 -3.52 -9.98
N ALA A 24 -18.01 -3.92 -10.63
CA ALA A 24 -19.11 -4.57 -9.93
C ALA A 24 -18.70 -5.91 -9.31
N ALA A 25 -17.90 -6.70 -10.04
CA ALA A 25 -17.41 -7.98 -9.54
C ALA A 25 -16.45 -7.79 -8.37
N ALA A 26 -15.54 -6.82 -8.43
CA ALA A 26 -14.63 -6.49 -7.33
C ALA A 26 -15.41 -6.01 -6.10
N THR A 27 -16.39 -5.14 -6.29
CA THR A 27 -17.25 -4.66 -5.20
C THR A 27 -17.98 -5.82 -4.52
N ALA A 28 -18.53 -6.74 -5.31
CA ALA A 28 -19.21 -7.92 -4.76
C ALA A 28 -18.26 -8.79 -3.93
N LEU A 29 -17.00 -8.91 -4.35
CA LEU A 29 -15.99 -9.67 -3.61
C LEU A 29 -15.72 -9.02 -2.25
N PHE A 30 -15.53 -7.70 -2.20
CA PHE A 30 -15.31 -6.99 -0.94
C PHE A 30 -16.53 -7.05 -0.02
N GLU A 31 -17.73 -7.00 -0.59
CA GLU A 31 -18.96 -7.15 0.21
C GLU A 31 -19.03 -8.51 0.89
N LYS A 32 -18.64 -9.59 0.18
CA LYS A 32 -18.57 -10.93 0.77
C LYS A 32 -17.56 -10.99 1.92
N ALA A 33 -16.41 -10.33 1.76
CA ALA A 33 -15.42 -10.24 2.82
C ALA A 33 -15.96 -9.48 4.03
N ASP A 34 -16.68 -8.39 3.79
CA ASP A 34 -17.33 -7.62 4.87
C ASP A 34 -18.33 -8.46 5.66
N ARG A 35 -19.04 -9.34 4.99
CA ARG A 35 -19.99 -10.26 5.63
C ARG A 35 -19.33 -11.51 6.23
N ARG A 36 -18.00 -11.62 6.14
CA ARG A 36 -17.24 -12.78 6.65
C ARG A 36 -17.57 -14.09 5.94
N GLU A 37 -18.03 -14.01 4.71
CA GLU A 37 -18.27 -15.18 3.88
C GLU A 37 -16.98 -15.71 3.27
N ILE A 38 -16.01 -14.82 3.08
CA ILE A 38 -14.67 -15.10 2.56
C ILE A 38 -13.64 -14.26 3.32
N ALA A 39 -12.37 -14.63 3.21
CA ALA A 39 -11.25 -13.80 3.67
C ALA A 39 -10.40 -13.37 2.47
N LEU A 40 -10.03 -12.10 2.45
CA LEU A 40 -9.13 -11.55 1.45
C LEU A 40 -7.78 -11.27 2.10
N HIS A 41 -6.70 -11.73 1.47
CA HIS A 41 -5.34 -11.51 1.93
C HIS A 41 -4.65 -10.48 1.05
N LEU A 42 -4.12 -9.44 1.66
CA LEU A 42 -3.45 -8.34 0.98
C LEU A 42 -1.95 -8.39 1.27
N ASP A 43 -1.17 -8.47 0.21
CA ASP A 43 0.29 -8.45 0.25
C ASP A 43 0.79 -7.03 -0.04
N GLY A 44 1.91 -6.66 0.59
CA GLY A 44 2.52 -5.34 0.36
C GLY A 44 2.91 -5.08 -1.09
N LEU A 45 3.27 -6.13 -1.84
CA LEU A 45 3.56 -5.98 -3.26
C LEU A 45 2.32 -5.52 -4.04
N ALA A 46 1.15 -6.06 -3.73
CA ALA A 46 -0.09 -5.63 -4.36
C ALA A 46 -0.43 -4.17 -4.01
N VAL A 47 -0.15 -3.76 -2.77
CA VAL A 47 -0.32 -2.36 -2.37
C VAL A 47 0.60 -1.45 -3.19
N ALA A 48 1.87 -1.81 -3.34
CA ALA A 48 2.83 -1.03 -4.13
C ALA A 48 2.38 -0.89 -5.58
N GLU A 49 1.96 -1.98 -6.21
CA GLU A 49 1.46 -1.94 -7.58
C GLU A 49 0.22 -1.05 -7.70
N ALA A 50 -0.71 -1.15 -6.75
CA ALA A 50 -1.90 -0.30 -6.74
C ALA A 50 -1.53 1.18 -6.62
N VAL A 51 -0.57 1.54 -5.76
CA VAL A 51 -0.08 2.93 -5.65
C VAL A 51 0.42 3.42 -7.00
N TYR A 52 1.30 2.66 -7.67
CA TYR A 52 1.86 3.06 -8.96
C TYR A 52 0.77 3.27 -10.01
N VAL A 53 -0.21 2.39 -10.07
CA VAL A 53 -1.30 2.49 -11.04
C VAL A 53 -2.21 3.68 -10.74
N LEU A 54 -2.60 3.85 -9.47
CA LEU A 54 -3.50 4.93 -9.07
C LEU A 54 -2.89 6.31 -9.28
N ILE A 55 -1.61 6.47 -9.01
CA ILE A 55 -0.89 7.72 -9.25
C ILE A 55 -0.56 7.90 -10.73
N GLY A 56 0.09 6.89 -11.35
CA GLY A 56 0.65 7.03 -12.69
C GLY A 56 -0.39 6.99 -13.79
N ARG A 57 -1.34 6.04 -13.73
CA ARG A 57 -2.35 5.88 -14.78
C ARG A 57 -3.55 6.77 -14.56
N TYR A 58 -4.02 6.89 -13.31
CA TYR A 58 -5.24 7.65 -13.00
C TYR A 58 -4.98 9.05 -12.47
N GLY A 59 -3.73 9.38 -12.19
CA GLY A 59 -3.36 10.73 -11.75
C GLY A 59 -3.96 11.17 -10.43
N LEU A 60 -4.27 10.23 -9.55
CA LEU A 60 -4.85 10.55 -8.25
C LEU A 60 -3.81 11.18 -7.33
N ALA A 61 -4.26 12.02 -6.41
CA ALA A 61 -3.38 12.67 -5.44
C ALA A 61 -2.84 11.65 -4.43
N ARG A 62 -1.61 11.86 -3.98
CA ARG A 62 -0.91 10.99 -3.03
C ARG A 62 -1.73 10.76 -1.76
N SER A 63 -2.27 11.82 -1.17
CA SER A 63 -3.06 11.72 0.05
C SER A 63 -4.33 10.91 -0.15
N ASP A 64 -4.99 11.05 -1.31
CA ASP A 64 -6.19 10.29 -1.63
C ASP A 64 -5.88 8.80 -1.79
N VAL A 65 -4.80 8.48 -2.50
CA VAL A 65 -4.34 7.10 -2.68
C VAL A 65 -4.01 6.46 -1.33
N ALA A 66 -3.26 7.16 -0.50
CA ALA A 66 -2.92 6.66 0.84
C ALA A 66 -4.17 6.42 1.69
N ASN A 67 -5.12 7.35 1.68
CA ASN A 67 -6.34 7.24 2.49
C ASN A 67 -7.21 6.04 2.08
N VAL A 68 -7.41 5.83 0.78
CA VAL A 68 -8.25 4.72 0.33
C VAL A 68 -7.58 3.36 0.58
N LEU A 69 -6.26 3.26 0.40
CA LEU A 69 -5.53 2.03 0.68
C LEU A 69 -5.43 1.76 2.18
N LEU A 70 -5.25 2.79 3.01
CA LEU A 70 -5.31 2.64 4.46
C LEU A 70 -6.66 2.09 4.92
N ALA A 71 -7.75 2.56 4.34
CA ALA A 71 -9.08 2.06 4.66
C ALA A 71 -9.20 0.56 4.35
N ILE A 72 -8.61 0.10 3.25
CA ILE A 72 -8.60 -1.32 2.89
C ILE A 72 -7.76 -2.12 3.89
N VAL A 73 -6.56 -1.64 4.23
CA VAL A 73 -5.68 -2.30 5.22
C VAL A 73 -6.38 -2.44 6.57
N GLN A 74 -7.18 -1.46 6.95
CA GLN A 74 -7.91 -1.43 8.23
C GLN A 74 -9.24 -2.17 8.17
N ASN A 75 -9.67 -2.62 7.00
CA ASN A 75 -10.92 -3.35 6.85
C ASN A 75 -10.80 -4.73 7.50
N ALA A 76 -11.75 -5.06 8.36
CA ALA A 76 -11.71 -6.32 9.11
C ALA A 76 -11.89 -7.56 8.23
N GLY A 77 -12.46 -7.43 7.03
CA GLY A 77 -12.58 -8.51 6.04
C GLY A 77 -11.33 -8.75 5.21
N VAL A 78 -10.31 -7.89 5.37
CA VAL A 78 -9.04 -7.98 4.64
C VAL A 78 -7.92 -8.24 5.65
N GLU A 79 -7.19 -9.33 5.44
CA GLU A 79 -6.01 -9.64 6.25
C GLU A 79 -4.77 -9.17 5.51
N THR A 80 -4.10 -8.18 6.07
CA THR A 80 -2.89 -7.61 5.49
C THR A 80 -1.67 -8.12 6.22
N ALA A 81 -0.76 -8.79 5.50
CA ALA A 81 0.52 -9.20 6.07
C ALA A 81 1.30 -7.95 6.48
N GLU A 82 1.84 -7.95 7.70
CA GLU A 82 2.57 -6.82 8.27
C GLU A 82 1.77 -5.51 8.19
N ALA A 83 0.50 -5.57 8.57
CA ALA A 83 -0.45 -4.46 8.41
C ALA A 83 0.06 -3.14 9.01
N GLY A 84 0.71 -3.19 10.18
CA GLY A 84 1.26 -1.98 10.81
C GLY A 84 2.33 -1.31 9.97
N MET A 85 3.22 -2.10 9.36
CA MET A 85 4.27 -1.58 8.48
C MET A 85 3.69 -1.05 7.17
N VAL A 86 2.71 -1.74 6.59
CA VAL A 86 2.05 -1.27 5.37
C VAL A 86 1.35 0.07 5.63
N ALA A 87 0.63 0.19 6.75
CA ALA A 87 -0.01 1.43 7.14
C ALA A 87 1.00 2.56 7.33
N ASP A 88 2.12 2.29 7.99
CA ASP A 88 3.19 3.28 8.19
C ASP A 88 3.79 3.72 6.85
N ALA A 89 4.04 2.79 5.93
CA ALA A 89 4.54 3.11 4.59
C ALA A 89 3.58 4.04 3.83
N LEU A 90 2.28 3.77 3.90
CA LEU A 90 1.27 4.61 3.25
C LEU A 90 1.23 6.01 3.87
N GLN A 91 1.35 6.12 5.19
CA GLN A 91 1.40 7.41 5.88
C GLN A 91 2.64 8.21 5.51
N ARG A 92 3.82 7.57 5.43
CA ARG A 92 5.06 8.21 4.99
C ARG A 92 4.96 8.69 3.55
N PHE A 93 4.34 7.87 2.68
CA PHE A 93 4.11 8.23 1.30
C PHE A 93 3.22 9.47 1.16
N ALA A 94 2.17 9.57 1.98
CA ALA A 94 1.28 10.73 1.96
C ALA A 94 1.96 12.00 2.50
N ALA A 95 2.82 11.86 3.52
CA ALA A 95 3.41 13.00 4.24
C ALA A 95 4.66 13.54 3.57
N ALA A 96 5.41 12.73 2.82
CA ALA A 96 6.67 13.12 2.19
C ALA A 96 6.61 12.92 0.69
N ASN A 97 7.29 13.78 -0.06
CA ASN A 97 7.35 13.67 -1.52
C ASN A 97 8.46 12.68 -1.92
N VAL A 98 8.17 11.38 -1.76
CA VAL A 98 9.07 10.28 -2.07
C VAL A 98 8.30 9.20 -2.81
N ASP A 99 9.00 8.32 -3.52
CA ASP A 99 8.39 7.14 -4.13
C ASP A 99 7.87 6.18 -3.05
N PHE A 100 6.84 5.41 -3.37
CA PHE A 100 6.29 4.45 -2.42
C PHE A 100 7.34 3.40 -2.01
N ALA A 101 8.20 2.97 -2.93
CA ALA A 101 9.29 2.04 -2.60
C ALA A 101 10.21 2.60 -1.51
N ASP A 102 10.50 3.90 -1.55
CA ASP A 102 11.33 4.55 -0.54
C ASP A 102 10.58 4.67 0.80
N ALA A 103 9.30 5.00 0.76
CA ALA A 103 8.45 5.00 1.96
C ALA A 103 8.36 3.60 2.58
N TRP A 104 8.30 2.57 1.76
CA TRP A 104 8.30 1.17 2.20
C TRP A 104 9.60 0.81 2.92
N LEU A 105 10.77 1.13 2.31
CA LEU A 105 12.06 0.87 2.93
C LEU A 105 12.22 1.66 4.24
N ALA A 106 11.74 2.90 4.28
CA ALA A 106 11.78 3.70 5.50
C ALA A 106 10.94 3.06 6.62
N ALA A 107 9.75 2.59 6.30
CA ALA A 107 8.90 1.88 7.26
C ALA A 107 9.57 0.60 7.77
N ARG A 108 10.19 -0.16 6.87
CA ARG A 108 10.95 -1.37 7.23
C ARG A 108 12.12 -1.02 8.14
N ALA A 109 12.90 0.00 7.80
CA ALA A 109 14.05 0.44 8.59
C ALA A 109 13.63 0.85 9.99
N ALA A 110 12.50 1.53 10.13
CA ALA A 110 11.97 1.91 11.43
C ALA A 110 11.61 0.70 12.29
N VAL A 111 11.05 -0.34 11.67
CA VAL A 111 10.67 -1.58 12.39
C VAL A 111 11.90 -2.36 12.85
N ILE A 112 12.88 -2.57 11.96
CA ILE A 112 14.04 -3.43 12.27
C ILE A 112 15.20 -2.67 12.90
N GLY A 113 15.17 -1.32 12.88
CA GLY A 113 16.21 -0.50 13.52
C GLY A 113 17.53 -0.45 12.76
N HIS A 114 17.53 -0.71 11.45
CA HIS A 114 18.75 -0.65 10.63
C HIS A 114 18.71 0.56 9.70
N PRO A 115 19.88 1.19 9.43
CA PRO A 115 19.96 2.24 8.41
C PRO A 115 19.64 1.71 7.01
N VAL A 116 19.20 2.60 6.13
CA VAL A 116 19.02 2.31 4.72
C VAL A 116 20.31 2.67 3.98
N ALA A 117 20.93 1.70 3.30
CA ALA A 117 22.07 1.96 2.44
C ALA A 117 21.57 2.53 1.13
N SER A 118 21.86 3.81 0.86
CA SER A 118 21.35 4.49 -0.35
C SER A 118 22.12 5.74 -0.65
N PHE A 119 22.23 6.06 -1.93
CA PHE A 119 22.70 7.35 -2.40
C PHE A 119 21.59 8.41 -2.49
N ASP A 120 20.32 7.98 -2.32
CA ASP A 120 19.17 8.85 -2.45
C ASP A 120 18.92 9.61 -1.16
N ARG A 121 19.04 10.94 -1.22
CA ARG A 121 18.83 11.82 -0.06
C ARG A 121 17.37 11.95 0.34
N ASP A 122 16.44 11.40 -0.43
CA ASP A 122 15.02 11.39 -0.05
C ASP A 122 14.81 10.70 1.29
N PHE A 123 15.65 9.71 1.64
CA PHE A 123 15.56 9.07 2.95
C PHE A 123 15.86 10.02 4.11
N ASP A 124 16.60 11.11 3.88
CA ASP A 124 16.88 12.11 4.91
C ASP A 124 15.62 12.91 5.31
N LYS A 125 14.55 12.84 4.54
CA LYS A 125 13.26 13.44 4.87
C LYS A 125 12.60 12.79 6.09
N PHE A 126 12.97 11.54 6.41
CA PHE A 126 12.43 10.80 7.55
C PHE A 126 13.37 10.90 8.74
N LYS A 127 12.93 11.56 9.81
CA LYS A 127 13.79 11.85 10.97
C LYS A 127 13.98 10.67 11.91
N ASP A 128 13.14 9.64 11.82
CA ASP A 128 13.17 8.45 12.67
C ASP A 128 14.01 7.31 12.10
N ILE A 129 14.59 7.48 10.92
CA ILE A 129 15.48 6.51 10.30
C ILE A 129 16.78 7.17 9.89
N ARG A 130 17.79 6.34 9.56
CA ARG A 130 19.09 6.82 9.12
C ARG A 130 19.41 6.29 7.74
N ARG A 131 20.07 7.12 6.95
CA ARG A 131 20.64 6.73 5.67
C ARG A 131 22.12 6.52 5.83
N PHE A 132 22.63 5.43 5.28
CA PHE A 132 24.07 5.18 5.14
C PHE A 132 24.46 5.32 3.68
N GLU A 133 25.34 6.24 3.37
CA GLU A 133 25.83 6.41 2.01
C GLU A 133 27.07 5.54 1.80
N PRO A 134 27.02 4.55 0.88
CA PRO A 134 28.16 3.67 0.64
C PRO A 134 29.38 4.45 0.17
N LYS A 135 30.56 4.03 0.65
CA LYS A 135 31.87 4.63 0.32
C LYS A 135 32.89 3.54 0.06
N THR A 136 33.92 3.87 -0.72
CA THR A 136 35.06 2.97 -0.93
C THR A 136 36.05 3.03 0.22
#